data_a0b0f9e864693515e7325ccd124f81a8
#
_entry.id   a0b0f9e864693515e7325ccd124f81a8
#
_cell.length_a   1.000
_cell.length_b   1.000
_cell.length_c   1.000
_cell.angle_alpha   90.00
_cell.angle_beta   90.00
_cell.angle_gamma   90.00
#
_symmetry.space_group_name_H-M   'P 1'
#
loop_
_entity.id
_entity.type
_entity.pdbx_description
1 polymer ?
#
loop_
_entity_poly.entity_id
_entity_poly.type
_entity_poly.pdbx_seq_one_letter_code
_entity_poly.pdbx_strand_id
1 'polypeptide(L)'
;MSKLQKKVGLHQGLFFLGTVGLLFIPYILLTLEMTWEQIKTLFIIYAWEAPFFGIICIWMPMRWVATLSLEDENPEDAPAKSVSQLEKVLSSSLRFPLKISWIMLGILIFGFAIGVLQLILFADFDRVQSIQALMIGIMISLVYSVCCFFNNERILAPYLGNWVRNFGMTDPPKVLSLFSKILLVSLSI
;
A
#
# COMPACT_ATOMS: atom_id res chain seq x y z
N MET A 1 -12.51 -16.37 -3.28
CA MET A 1 -11.88 -15.03 -3.37
C MET A 1 -12.84 -14.08 -4.03
N SER A 2 -13.26 -13.02 -3.34
CA SER A 2 -14.27 -12.07 -3.80
C SER A 2 -13.78 -11.22 -4.97
N LYS A 3 -14.71 -10.56 -5.71
CA LYS A 3 -14.35 -9.63 -6.80
C LYS A 3 -13.51 -8.47 -6.28
N LEU A 4 -13.84 -7.96 -5.10
CA LEU A 4 -13.11 -6.87 -4.46
C LEU A 4 -11.68 -7.28 -4.10
N GLN A 5 -11.48 -8.47 -3.52
CA GLN A 5 -10.17 -9.02 -3.22
C GLN A 5 -9.28 -9.10 -4.47
N LYS A 6 -9.82 -9.67 -5.58
CA LYS A 6 -9.09 -9.77 -6.85
C LYS A 6 -8.69 -8.41 -7.36
N LYS A 7 -9.62 -7.43 -7.31
CA LYS A 7 -9.37 -6.07 -7.78
C LYS A 7 -8.29 -5.37 -6.95
N VAL A 8 -8.36 -5.46 -5.62
CA VAL A 8 -7.34 -4.90 -4.72
C VAL A 8 -5.99 -5.54 -4.99
N GLY A 9 -5.91 -6.88 -5.05
CA GLY A 9 -4.66 -7.59 -5.31
C GLY A 9 -4.02 -7.23 -6.64
N LEU A 10 -4.81 -7.18 -7.72
CA LEU A 10 -4.32 -6.81 -9.06
C LEU A 10 -3.76 -5.38 -9.07
N HIS A 11 -4.50 -4.41 -8.51
CA HIS A 11 -4.06 -3.02 -8.49
C HIS A 11 -2.83 -2.82 -7.61
N GLN A 12 -2.76 -3.48 -6.47
CA GLN A 12 -1.57 -3.42 -5.61
C GLN A 12 -0.35 -4.04 -6.29
N GLY A 13 -0.52 -5.18 -6.98
CA GLY A 13 0.55 -5.82 -7.74
C GLY A 13 1.08 -4.94 -8.87
N LEU A 14 0.19 -4.39 -9.71
CA LEU A 14 0.57 -3.49 -10.79
C LEU A 14 1.24 -2.23 -10.25
N PHE A 15 0.73 -1.70 -9.15
CA PHE A 15 1.27 -0.50 -8.53
C PHE A 15 2.65 -0.75 -7.91
N PHE A 16 2.84 -1.88 -7.24
CA PHE A 16 4.14 -2.30 -6.70
C PHE A 16 5.17 -2.45 -7.81
N LEU A 17 4.85 -3.19 -8.87
CA LEU A 17 5.74 -3.38 -10.03
C LEU A 17 6.08 -2.05 -10.70
N GLY A 18 5.09 -1.16 -10.87
CA GLY A 18 5.31 0.18 -11.45
C GLY A 18 6.23 1.03 -10.59
N THR A 19 5.96 1.10 -9.29
CA THR A 19 6.74 1.97 -8.39
C THR A 19 8.15 1.42 -8.15
N VAL A 20 8.26 0.14 -7.83
CA VAL A 20 9.56 -0.46 -7.49
C VAL A 20 10.36 -0.76 -8.75
N GLY A 21 9.75 -1.30 -9.81
CA GLY A 21 10.45 -1.64 -11.05
C GLY A 21 10.78 -0.44 -11.92
N LEU A 22 9.83 0.47 -12.14
CA LEU A 22 10.00 1.57 -13.08
C LEU A 22 10.55 2.86 -12.46
N LEU A 23 10.40 3.05 -11.15
CA LEU A 23 10.89 4.26 -10.48
C LEU A 23 12.15 3.99 -9.67
N PHE A 24 12.15 2.96 -8.83
CA PHE A 24 13.25 2.73 -7.89
C PHE A 24 14.56 2.37 -8.59
N ILE A 25 14.55 1.35 -9.46
CA ILE A 25 15.78 0.90 -10.12
C ILE A 25 16.40 2.00 -10.99
N PRO A 26 15.68 2.64 -11.93
CA PRO A 26 16.25 3.72 -12.71
C PRO A 26 16.74 4.89 -11.85
N TYR A 27 16.01 5.24 -10.77
CA TYR A 27 16.38 6.34 -9.91
C TYR A 27 17.68 6.05 -9.13
N ILE A 28 17.85 4.83 -8.60
CA ILE A 28 19.11 4.41 -7.98
C ILE A 28 20.28 4.47 -8.98
N LEU A 29 20.08 3.88 -10.16
CA LEU A 29 21.14 3.86 -11.19
C LEU A 29 21.55 5.24 -11.69
N LEU A 30 20.63 6.21 -11.69
CA LEU A 30 20.89 7.58 -12.10
C LEU A 30 21.48 8.46 -10.99
N THR A 31 21.23 8.10 -9.73
CA THR A 31 21.55 8.97 -8.58
C THR A 31 22.82 8.53 -7.86
N LEU A 32 23.08 7.23 -7.83
CA LEU A 32 24.26 6.67 -7.18
C LEU A 32 25.36 6.41 -8.20
N GLU A 33 26.56 6.90 -7.91
CA GLU A 33 27.77 6.53 -8.64
C GLU A 33 28.14 5.08 -8.23
N MET A 34 27.77 4.12 -9.06
CA MET A 34 27.95 2.69 -8.78
C MET A 34 28.94 2.06 -9.76
N THR A 35 29.80 1.19 -9.24
CA THR A 35 30.63 0.31 -10.07
C THR A 35 29.77 -0.77 -10.73
N TRP A 36 30.28 -1.38 -11.79
CA TRP A 36 29.57 -2.46 -12.50
C TRP A 36 29.28 -3.67 -11.60
N GLU A 37 30.18 -4.00 -10.66
CA GLU A 37 29.98 -5.09 -9.69
C GLU A 37 28.89 -4.76 -8.67
N GLN A 38 28.80 -3.49 -8.22
CA GLN A 38 27.73 -3.02 -7.36
C GLN A 38 26.37 -3.09 -8.05
N ILE A 39 26.31 -2.73 -9.33
CA ILE A 39 25.10 -2.82 -10.15
C ILE A 39 24.63 -4.28 -10.27
N LYS A 40 25.54 -5.20 -10.58
CA LYS A 40 25.21 -6.64 -10.64
C LYS A 40 24.66 -7.15 -9.31
N THR A 41 25.32 -6.82 -8.20
CA THR A 41 24.88 -7.22 -6.86
C THR A 41 23.52 -6.63 -6.51
N LEU A 42 23.27 -5.36 -6.85
CA LEU A 42 21.95 -4.73 -6.72
C LEU A 42 20.86 -5.53 -7.44
N PHE A 43 21.11 -5.91 -8.70
CA PHE A 43 20.12 -6.70 -9.45
C PHE A 43 19.89 -8.09 -8.87
N ILE A 44 20.91 -8.75 -8.34
CA ILE A 44 20.79 -10.05 -7.68
C ILE A 44 19.94 -9.91 -6.41
N ILE A 45 20.21 -8.93 -5.57
CA ILE A 45 19.44 -8.65 -4.35
C ILE A 45 17.98 -8.36 -4.73
N TYR A 46 17.78 -7.48 -5.69
CA TYR A 46 16.44 -7.10 -6.15
C TYR A 46 15.65 -8.27 -6.73
N ALA A 47 16.29 -9.18 -7.44
CA ALA A 47 15.65 -10.31 -8.09
C ALA A 47 14.93 -11.27 -7.10
N TRP A 48 15.36 -11.34 -5.85
CA TRP A 48 14.69 -12.16 -4.83
C TRP A 48 13.89 -11.32 -3.83
N GLU A 49 14.34 -10.10 -3.48
CA GLU A 49 13.61 -9.23 -2.55
C GLU A 49 12.31 -8.71 -3.14
N ALA A 50 12.31 -8.25 -4.40
CA ALA A 50 11.13 -7.68 -5.01
C ALA A 50 9.94 -8.68 -5.10
N PRO A 51 10.13 -9.95 -5.49
CA PRO A 51 9.06 -10.94 -5.41
C PRO A 51 8.57 -11.18 -3.99
N PHE A 52 9.48 -11.26 -3.01
CA PHE A 52 9.13 -11.50 -1.61
C PHE A 52 8.27 -10.37 -1.03
N PHE A 53 8.74 -9.15 -1.12
CA PHE A 53 7.98 -7.98 -0.66
C PHE A 53 6.74 -7.72 -1.51
N GLY A 54 6.81 -7.98 -2.82
CA GLY A 54 5.67 -7.89 -3.72
C GLY A 54 4.52 -8.81 -3.33
N ILE A 55 4.82 -10.06 -2.99
CA ILE A 55 3.81 -11.01 -2.48
C ILE A 55 3.17 -10.48 -1.20
N ILE A 56 3.94 -9.97 -0.25
CA ILE A 56 3.42 -9.40 0.99
C ILE A 56 2.52 -8.19 0.70
N CYS A 57 2.97 -7.27 -0.16
CA CYS A 57 2.24 -6.07 -0.55
C CYS A 57 0.93 -6.37 -1.29
N ILE A 58 0.81 -7.52 -1.96
CA ILE A 58 -0.42 -7.97 -2.62
C ILE A 58 -1.32 -8.74 -1.65
N TRP A 59 -0.76 -9.73 -0.96
CA TRP A 59 -1.52 -10.68 -0.15
C TRP A 59 -2.16 -10.03 1.09
N MET A 60 -1.42 -9.14 1.76
CA MET A 60 -1.88 -8.54 3.00
C MET A 60 -3.12 -7.63 2.82
N PRO A 61 -3.16 -6.69 1.85
CA PRO A 61 -4.37 -5.93 1.56
C PRO A 61 -5.55 -6.81 1.14
N MET A 62 -5.30 -7.87 0.35
CA MET A 62 -6.33 -8.82 -0.07
C MET A 62 -6.97 -9.54 1.13
N ARG A 63 -6.14 -10.03 2.07
CA ARG A 63 -6.61 -10.69 3.29
C ARG A 63 -7.44 -9.73 4.14
N TRP A 64 -6.98 -8.50 4.28
CA TRP A 64 -7.68 -7.52 5.09
C TRP A 64 -8.99 -7.04 4.49
N VAL A 65 -9.05 -6.84 3.17
CA VAL A 65 -10.30 -6.52 2.48
C VAL A 65 -11.35 -7.62 2.69
N ALA A 66 -10.93 -8.89 2.79
CA ALA A 66 -11.83 -9.99 3.11
C ALA A 66 -12.56 -9.82 4.45
N THR A 67 -11.93 -9.14 5.41
CA THR A 67 -12.53 -8.92 6.74
C THR A 67 -13.56 -7.79 6.77
N LEU A 68 -13.68 -7.01 5.69
CA LEU A 68 -14.62 -5.89 5.63
C LEU A 68 -16.05 -6.32 5.33
N SER A 69 -16.27 -7.58 4.86
CA SER A 69 -17.60 -8.16 4.56
C SER A 69 -18.51 -7.29 3.68
N LEU A 70 -17.90 -6.53 2.74
CA LEU A 70 -18.64 -5.56 1.92
C LEU A 70 -19.39 -6.20 0.74
N GLU A 71 -19.06 -7.46 0.38
CA GLU A 71 -19.65 -8.15 -0.79
C GLU A 71 -20.67 -9.21 -0.41
N ASP A 72 -20.60 -9.78 0.80
CA ASP A 72 -21.35 -11.00 1.17
C ASP A 72 -22.71 -10.71 1.81
N GLU A 73 -23.11 -9.44 1.88
CA GLU A 73 -24.35 -9.08 2.57
C GLU A 73 -25.51 -8.95 1.58
N ASN A 74 -26.38 -9.97 1.56
CA ASN A 74 -27.70 -9.86 0.93
C ASN A 74 -28.53 -8.81 1.68
N PRO A 75 -29.20 -7.90 0.96
CA PRO A 75 -30.11 -6.93 1.59
C PRO A 75 -31.23 -7.59 2.42
N GLU A 76 -31.55 -8.85 2.11
CA GLU A 76 -32.58 -9.63 2.83
C GLU A 76 -32.13 -10.02 4.24
N ASP A 77 -30.82 -10.12 4.50
CA ASP A 77 -30.26 -10.40 5.83
C ASP A 77 -30.03 -9.12 6.66
N ALA A 78 -30.26 -7.97 6.06
CA ALA A 78 -30.04 -6.64 6.66
C ALA A 78 -30.86 -6.36 7.94
N PRO A 79 -32.13 -6.77 8.05
CA PRO A 79 -32.93 -6.46 9.25
C PRO A 79 -32.45 -7.13 10.53
N ALA A 80 -31.56 -8.11 10.45
CA ALA A 80 -31.04 -8.82 11.61
C ALA A 80 -29.81 -8.12 12.26
N LYS A 81 -29.17 -7.15 11.58
CA LYS A 81 -27.99 -6.47 12.12
C LYS A 81 -28.35 -5.20 12.89
N SER A 82 -27.78 -5.08 14.07
CA SER A 82 -27.95 -3.86 14.87
C SER A 82 -27.25 -2.67 14.20
N VAL A 83 -27.81 -1.46 14.36
CA VAL A 83 -27.22 -0.20 13.84
C VAL A 83 -25.74 -0.08 14.25
N SER A 84 -25.38 -0.52 15.45
CA SER A 84 -24.01 -0.50 15.94
C SER A 84 -23.05 -1.40 15.14
N GLN A 85 -23.52 -2.52 14.59
CA GLN A 85 -22.71 -3.39 13.73
C GLN A 85 -22.48 -2.75 12.36
N LEU A 86 -23.50 -2.08 11.81
CA LEU A 86 -23.41 -1.35 10.56
C LEU A 86 -22.41 -0.19 10.66
N GLU A 87 -22.48 0.59 11.72
CA GLU A 87 -21.52 1.67 12.00
C GLU A 87 -20.08 1.15 12.15
N LYS A 88 -19.89 -0.01 12.78
CA LYS A 88 -18.57 -0.62 12.94
C LYS A 88 -17.98 -1.05 11.60
N VAL A 89 -18.76 -1.67 10.72
CA VAL A 89 -18.31 -2.05 9.36
C VAL A 89 -17.94 -0.81 8.57
N LEU A 90 -18.79 0.21 8.59
CA LEU A 90 -18.56 1.48 7.89
C LEU A 90 -17.29 2.16 8.37
N SER A 91 -17.12 2.32 9.69
CA SER A 91 -15.93 2.97 10.27
C SER A 91 -14.64 2.20 9.96
N SER A 92 -14.69 0.87 9.99
CA SER A 92 -13.55 0.01 9.64
C SER A 92 -13.17 0.15 8.17
N SER A 93 -14.17 0.21 7.28
CA SER A 93 -13.98 0.34 5.83
C SER A 93 -13.41 1.72 5.45
N LEU A 94 -13.85 2.78 6.13
CA LEU A 94 -13.32 4.14 5.92
C LEU A 94 -11.87 4.30 6.40
N ARG A 95 -11.49 3.59 7.47
CA ARG A 95 -10.12 3.61 8.00
C ARG A 95 -9.17 2.68 7.27
N PHE A 96 -9.68 1.73 6.50
CA PHE A 96 -8.89 0.72 5.82
C PHE A 96 -7.79 1.31 4.92
N PRO A 97 -8.06 2.27 3.99
CA PRO A 97 -7.03 2.82 3.11
C PRO A 97 -5.84 3.41 3.89
N LEU A 98 -6.14 4.16 4.95
CA LEU A 98 -5.11 4.77 5.79
C LEU A 98 -4.28 3.70 6.53
N LYS A 99 -4.95 2.73 7.13
CA LYS A 99 -4.28 1.66 7.89
C LYS A 99 -3.37 0.82 7.01
N ILE A 100 -3.83 0.45 5.81
CA ILE A 100 -3.01 -0.29 4.84
C ILE A 100 -1.79 0.54 4.41
N SER A 101 -1.98 1.82 4.14
CA SER A 101 -0.89 2.69 3.69
C SER A 101 0.23 2.79 4.73
N TRP A 102 -0.09 2.96 6.00
CA TRP A 102 0.91 2.96 7.08
C TRP A 102 1.68 1.65 7.20
N ILE A 103 0.97 0.53 7.06
CA ILE A 103 1.62 -0.79 7.12
C ILE A 103 2.51 -1.01 5.89
N MET A 104 2.05 -0.63 4.70
CA MET A 104 2.86 -0.72 3.49
C MET A 104 4.11 0.16 3.59
N LEU A 105 3.98 1.37 4.16
CA LEU A 105 5.12 2.23 4.44
C LEU A 105 6.16 1.52 5.32
N GLY A 106 5.73 0.95 6.45
CA GLY A 106 6.62 0.21 7.35
C GLY A 106 7.30 -0.98 6.69
N ILE A 107 6.54 -1.79 5.94
CA ILE A 107 7.08 -2.96 5.23
C ILE A 107 8.13 -2.54 4.20
N LEU A 108 7.88 -1.49 3.42
CA LEU A 108 8.81 -1.03 2.39
C LEU A 108 10.06 -0.41 3.00
N ILE A 109 9.94 0.44 4.02
CA ILE A 109 11.11 1.00 4.71
C ILE A 109 11.99 -0.13 5.28
N PHE A 110 11.37 -1.14 5.89
CA PHE A 110 12.09 -2.30 6.40
C PHE A 110 12.77 -3.10 5.27
N GLY A 111 12.06 -3.32 4.15
CA GLY A 111 12.64 -3.99 2.97
C GLY A 111 13.84 -3.22 2.42
N PHE A 112 13.71 -1.91 2.22
CA PHE A 112 14.84 -1.11 1.75
C PHE A 112 16.01 -1.08 2.74
N ALA A 113 15.76 -1.07 4.04
CA ALA A 113 16.83 -1.14 5.04
C ALA A 113 17.59 -2.48 4.96
N ILE A 114 16.89 -3.59 4.75
CA ILE A 114 17.51 -4.90 4.51
C ILE A 114 18.33 -4.89 3.22
N GLY A 115 17.77 -4.36 2.12
CA GLY A 115 18.48 -4.26 0.84
C GLY A 115 19.75 -3.42 0.95
N VAL A 116 19.71 -2.29 1.63
CA VAL A 116 20.90 -1.45 1.86
C VAL A 116 21.93 -2.20 2.72
N LEU A 117 21.51 -2.92 3.76
CA LEU A 117 22.42 -3.74 4.55
C LEU A 117 23.13 -4.80 3.69
N GLN A 118 22.41 -5.44 2.78
CA GLN A 118 23.00 -6.40 1.86
C GLN A 118 23.99 -5.75 0.88
N LEU A 119 23.67 -4.54 0.38
CA LEU A 119 24.60 -3.78 -0.48
C LEU A 119 25.89 -3.42 0.28
N ILE A 120 25.83 -3.10 1.56
CA ILE A 120 27.00 -2.89 2.40
C ILE A 120 27.80 -4.19 2.52
N LEU A 121 27.14 -5.32 2.77
CA LEU A 121 27.82 -6.60 3.05
C LEU A 121 28.40 -7.28 1.80
N PHE A 122 27.73 -7.13 0.65
CA PHE A 122 28.04 -7.90 -0.56
C PHE A 122 28.52 -7.07 -1.74
N ALA A 123 28.39 -5.74 -1.68
CA ALA A 123 28.75 -4.83 -2.76
C ALA A 123 29.72 -3.72 -2.32
N ASP A 124 30.25 -3.79 -1.11
CA ASP A 124 31.18 -2.81 -0.54
C ASP A 124 30.67 -1.36 -0.69
N PHE A 125 29.37 -1.14 -0.46
CA PHE A 125 28.82 0.21 -0.45
C PHE A 125 29.49 1.03 0.65
N ASP A 126 29.99 2.21 0.26
CA ASP A 126 30.52 3.14 1.22
C ASP A 126 29.42 3.79 2.07
N ARG A 127 29.81 4.55 3.07
CA ARG A 127 28.87 5.18 4.00
C ARG A 127 27.95 6.19 3.29
N VAL A 128 28.45 6.91 2.31
CA VAL A 128 27.68 7.94 1.58
C VAL A 128 26.67 7.27 0.67
N GLN A 129 27.09 6.29 -0.13
CA GLN A 129 26.22 5.50 -0.99
C GLN A 129 25.09 4.83 -0.18
N SER A 130 25.42 4.27 0.99
CA SER A 130 24.44 3.60 1.87
C SER A 130 23.40 4.57 2.41
N ILE A 131 23.79 5.75 2.86
CA ILE A 131 22.87 6.80 3.33
C ILE A 131 21.99 7.28 2.17
N GLN A 132 22.54 7.53 1.00
CA GLN A 132 21.79 7.96 -0.17
C GLN A 132 20.78 6.88 -0.60
N ALA A 133 21.18 5.61 -0.67
CA ALA A 133 20.29 4.50 -1.00
C ALA A 133 19.13 4.39 -0.01
N LEU A 134 19.41 4.53 1.29
CA LEU A 134 18.38 4.50 2.34
C LEU A 134 17.39 5.67 2.19
N MET A 135 17.89 6.88 1.97
CA MET A 135 17.05 8.07 1.75
C MET A 135 16.14 7.90 0.52
N ILE A 136 16.69 7.38 -0.58
CA ILE A 136 15.92 7.06 -1.79
C ILE A 136 14.83 6.04 -1.45
N GLY A 137 15.15 4.97 -0.73
CA GLY A 137 14.20 3.96 -0.30
C GLY A 137 13.05 4.53 0.54
N ILE A 138 13.37 5.42 1.49
CA ILE A 138 12.36 6.11 2.31
C ILE A 138 11.44 6.97 1.44
N MET A 139 12.01 7.79 0.54
CA MET A 139 11.22 8.65 -0.36
C MET A 139 10.28 7.84 -1.24
N ILE A 140 10.74 6.74 -1.83
CA ILE A 140 9.90 5.87 -2.66
C ILE A 140 8.83 5.17 -1.83
N SER A 141 9.16 4.75 -0.61
CA SER A 141 8.17 4.15 0.31
C SER A 141 7.05 5.12 0.66
N LEU A 142 7.37 6.40 0.88
CA LEU A 142 6.40 7.46 1.10
C LEU A 142 5.49 7.67 -0.11
N VAL A 143 6.06 7.81 -1.32
CA VAL A 143 5.29 7.94 -2.55
C VAL A 143 4.37 6.74 -2.75
N TYR A 144 4.89 5.52 -2.58
CA TYR A 144 4.09 4.29 -2.68
C TYR A 144 2.94 4.28 -1.67
N SER A 145 3.21 4.63 -0.41
CA SER A 145 2.20 4.65 0.65
C SER A 145 1.06 5.62 0.36
N VAL A 146 1.37 6.83 -0.09
CA VAL A 146 0.37 7.84 -0.47
C VAL A 146 -0.48 7.35 -1.65
N CYS A 147 0.16 6.82 -2.66
CA CYS A 147 -0.56 6.28 -3.82
C CYS A 147 -1.37 5.02 -3.46
N CYS A 148 -0.88 4.17 -2.58
CA CYS A 148 -1.60 3.03 -2.03
C CYS A 148 -2.89 3.47 -1.31
N PHE A 149 -2.83 4.56 -0.53
CA PHE A 149 -3.99 5.15 0.11
C PHE A 149 -5.07 5.54 -0.92
N PHE A 150 -4.72 6.38 -1.90
CA PHE A 150 -5.68 6.84 -2.90
C PHE A 150 -6.23 5.71 -3.77
N ASN A 151 -5.38 4.75 -4.13
CA ASN A 151 -5.81 3.60 -4.91
C ASN A 151 -6.82 2.74 -4.16
N ASN A 152 -6.57 2.43 -2.90
CA ASN A 152 -7.49 1.65 -2.07
C ASN A 152 -8.80 2.41 -1.83
N GLU A 153 -8.76 3.71 -1.59
CA GLU A 153 -9.94 4.54 -1.47
C GLU A 153 -10.79 4.50 -2.74
N ARG A 154 -10.17 4.70 -3.90
CA ARG A 154 -10.85 4.64 -5.20
C ARG A 154 -11.49 3.29 -5.47
N ILE A 155 -10.84 2.20 -5.07
CA ILE A 155 -11.38 0.85 -5.25
C ILE A 155 -12.56 0.59 -4.33
N LEU A 156 -12.51 1.06 -3.07
CA LEU A 156 -13.55 0.82 -2.06
C LEU A 156 -14.77 1.72 -2.24
N ALA A 157 -14.61 2.94 -2.76
CA ALA A 157 -15.69 3.91 -2.86
C ALA A 157 -16.99 3.38 -3.50
N PRO A 158 -16.99 2.66 -4.64
CA PRO A 158 -18.20 2.14 -5.23
C PRO A 158 -18.88 1.06 -4.38
N TYR A 159 -18.09 0.23 -3.67
CA TYR A 159 -18.64 -0.81 -2.78
C TYR A 159 -19.27 -0.20 -1.55
N LEU A 160 -18.63 0.79 -0.95
CA LEU A 160 -19.19 1.55 0.17
C LEU A 160 -20.46 2.31 -0.23
N GLY A 161 -20.48 2.93 -1.41
CA GLY A 161 -21.66 3.62 -1.91
C GLY A 161 -22.86 2.70 -2.14
N ASN A 162 -22.64 1.50 -2.69
CA ASN A 162 -23.68 0.49 -2.85
C ASN A 162 -24.15 -0.06 -1.49
N TRP A 163 -23.21 -0.31 -0.58
CA TRP A 163 -23.49 -0.78 0.76
C TRP A 163 -24.36 0.22 1.55
N VAL A 164 -23.99 1.50 1.58
CA VAL A 164 -24.78 2.57 2.23
C VAL A 164 -26.19 2.67 1.64
N ARG A 165 -26.33 2.56 0.31
CA ARG A 165 -27.63 2.57 -0.36
C ARG A 165 -28.51 1.38 -0.01
N ASN A 166 -27.94 0.17 0.05
CA ASN A 166 -28.66 -1.04 0.35
C ASN A 166 -29.20 -1.05 1.80
N PHE A 167 -28.52 -0.38 2.73
CA PHE A 167 -28.95 -0.27 4.14
C PHE A 167 -29.79 0.98 4.45
N GLY A 168 -30.21 1.75 3.41
CA GLY A 168 -31.15 2.88 3.57
C GLY A 168 -30.58 4.05 4.38
N MET A 169 -29.25 4.15 4.50
CA MET A 169 -28.61 5.29 5.15
C MET A 169 -28.75 6.53 4.26
N THR A 170 -29.54 7.52 4.70
CA THR A 170 -29.86 8.72 3.94
C THR A 170 -28.69 9.69 3.87
N ASP A 171 -27.80 9.70 4.84
CA ASP A 171 -26.61 10.54 4.84
C ASP A 171 -25.37 9.71 4.53
N PRO A 172 -24.74 9.93 3.34
CA PRO A 172 -23.43 9.35 3.08
C PRO A 172 -22.46 9.87 4.16
N PRO A 173 -21.65 8.99 4.77
CA PRO A 173 -20.65 9.44 5.73
C PRO A 173 -19.84 10.55 5.07
N LYS A 174 -19.61 11.65 5.79
CA LYS A 174 -18.82 12.77 5.29
C LYS A 174 -17.46 12.24 4.86
N VAL A 175 -17.33 11.96 3.58
CA VAL A 175 -16.06 11.61 2.96
C VAL A 175 -15.17 12.81 3.17
N LEU A 176 -14.12 12.64 3.95
CA LEU A 176 -13.13 13.71 4.14
C LEU A 176 -12.75 14.27 2.77
N SER A 177 -12.79 15.58 2.61
CA SER A 177 -12.40 16.21 1.34
C SER A 177 -10.98 15.79 0.99
N LEU A 178 -10.64 15.76 -0.29
CA LEU A 178 -9.28 15.43 -0.76
C LEU A 178 -8.22 16.27 0.00
N PHE A 179 -8.53 17.54 0.23
CA PHE A 179 -7.67 18.46 0.98
C PHE A 179 -7.49 18.03 2.44
N SER A 180 -8.56 17.64 3.14
CA SER A 180 -8.48 17.15 4.52
C SER A 180 -7.69 15.85 4.62
N LYS A 181 -7.73 15.00 3.60
CA LYS A 181 -6.98 13.75 3.52
C LYS A 181 -5.49 14.00 3.30
N ILE A 182 -5.15 14.91 2.38
CA ILE A 182 -3.77 15.33 2.15
C ILE A 182 -3.21 15.97 3.42
N LEU A 183 -3.98 16.85 4.08
CA LEU A 183 -3.57 17.49 5.33
C LEU A 183 -3.34 16.46 6.45
N LEU A 184 -4.23 15.46 6.58
CA LEU A 184 -4.09 14.38 7.58
C LEU A 184 -2.83 13.55 7.33
N VAL A 185 -2.52 13.24 6.08
CA VAL A 185 -1.28 12.55 5.70
C VAL A 185 -0.07 13.45 5.97
N SER A 186 -0.14 14.74 5.63
CA SER A 186 0.97 15.69 5.85
C SER A 186 1.23 16.01 7.33
N LEU A 187 0.21 15.95 8.19
CA LEU A 187 0.34 16.15 9.64
C LEU A 187 0.75 14.89 10.41
N SER A 188 0.71 13.74 9.72
CA SER A 188 1.08 12.43 10.29
C SER A 188 2.55 12.07 10.02
N ILE A 189 3.25 12.91 9.26
CA ILE A 189 4.67 12.85 8.95
C ILE A 189 5.41 13.84 9.83
#